data_d9b2bec7c21ea33e1db0f211a457e186
#
_entry.id   d9b2bec7c21ea33e1db0f211a457e186
#
_cell.length_a   1.000
_cell.length_b   1.000
_cell.length_c   1.000
_cell.angle_alpha   90.00
_cell.angle_beta   90.00
_cell.angle_gamma   90.00
#
_symmetry.space_group_name_H-M   'P 1'
#
loop_
_entity.id
_entity.type
_entity.pdbx_description
1 polymer ?
#
loop_
_entity_poly.entity_id
_entity_poly.type
_entity_poly.pdbx_seq_one_letter_code
_entity_poly.pdbx_strand_id
1 'polypeptide(L)'
;AAQQKNVAYVPLPFLEAAEDYRDGRAVPLFGPEHAADGDQPPAERLYAGFRLYARSLDDVTPLRDFFQQQGITVHTEAEAIDQVRRLSTSLDIIFLLIGGAAAAGFTASTTSSTLAAVRRKQRLLGLLRLGGFSTLELLLFPLLQALLTAVLGTGLALGLYAAAQGVVNRIFAAGLGDMEHVCRLLPEHAVVTLVLVCLLSLLAALLPSLRGARTEPSEVIREI
;
A
#
# COMPACT_ATOMS: atom_id res chain seq x y z
N ALA A 1 -14.58 -22.19 17.33
CA ALA A 1 -14.43 -21.89 18.76
C ALA A 1 -13.16 -22.59 19.25
N ALA A 2 -12.03 -21.88 19.26
CA ALA A 2 -10.81 -22.37 19.89
C ALA A 2 -11.09 -22.42 21.40
N GLN A 3 -11.01 -23.62 21.97
CA GLN A 3 -10.95 -23.80 23.41
C GLN A 3 -9.76 -22.99 23.92
N GLN A 4 -10.04 -21.87 24.58
CA GLN A 4 -9.06 -21.21 25.43
C GLN A 4 -8.69 -22.21 26.54
N LYS A 5 -7.62 -22.97 26.33
CA LYS A 5 -6.97 -23.68 27.43
C LYS A 5 -6.51 -22.62 28.41
N ASN A 6 -6.82 -22.77 29.67
CA ASN A 6 -6.27 -21.93 30.73
C ASN A 6 -4.74 -22.06 30.67
N VAL A 7 -4.07 -21.05 30.12
CA VAL A 7 -2.62 -20.99 29.95
C VAL A 7 -2.10 -19.94 30.91
N ALA A 8 -1.17 -20.32 31.75
CA ALA A 8 -0.44 -19.39 32.61
C ALA A 8 0.98 -19.20 32.06
N TYR A 9 1.39 -17.95 31.93
CA TYR A 9 2.76 -17.59 31.54
C TYR A 9 3.58 -17.42 32.84
N VAL A 10 4.59 -18.27 33.03
CA VAL A 10 5.47 -18.26 34.20
C VAL A 10 6.93 -18.17 33.75
N PRO A 11 7.83 -17.60 34.56
CA PRO A 11 9.27 -17.63 34.29
C PRO A 11 9.80 -19.06 34.15
N LEU A 12 10.76 -19.27 33.23
CA LEU A 12 11.35 -20.59 32.99
C LEU A 12 11.86 -21.28 34.24
N PRO A 13 12.62 -20.61 35.17
CA PRO A 13 13.08 -21.25 36.41
C PRO A 13 11.97 -21.77 37.31
N PHE A 14 10.80 -21.09 37.32
CA PHE A 14 9.64 -21.55 38.08
C PHE A 14 9.00 -22.78 37.43
N LEU A 15 8.91 -22.83 36.11
CA LEU A 15 8.39 -23.98 35.37
C LEU A 15 9.28 -25.21 35.60
N GLU A 16 10.60 -25.04 35.51
CA GLU A 16 11.58 -26.08 35.76
C GLU A 16 11.47 -26.62 37.19
N ALA A 17 11.36 -25.73 38.19
CA ALA A 17 11.16 -26.08 39.56
C ALA A 17 9.84 -26.85 39.82
N ALA A 18 8.76 -26.44 39.14
CA ALA A 18 7.45 -27.11 39.24
C ALA A 18 7.48 -28.51 38.60
N GLU A 19 8.21 -28.71 37.49
CA GLU A 19 8.39 -30.01 36.86
C GLU A 19 9.26 -30.94 37.74
N ASP A 20 10.36 -30.44 38.29
CA ASP A 20 11.22 -31.20 39.20
C ASP A 20 10.45 -31.63 40.46
N TYR A 21 9.64 -30.74 41.03
CA TYR A 21 8.78 -31.09 42.17
C TYR A 21 7.78 -32.19 41.82
N ARG A 22 7.13 -32.09 40.67
CA ARG A 22 6.19 -33.12 40.20
C ARG A 22 6.88 -34.47 39.97
N ASP A 23 8.11 -34.46 39.50
CA ASP A 23 8.90 -35.65 39.21
C ASP A 23 9.63 -36.19 40.46
N GLY A 24 9.44 -35.61 41.66
CA GLY A 24 10.02 -36.01 42.90
C GLY A 24 11.51 -35.72 43.05
N ARG A 25 11.98 -34.65 42.34
CA ARG A 25 13.37 -34.19 42.39
C ARG A 25 13.57 -33.10 43.43
N ALA A 26 14.82 -32.86 43.81
CA ALA A 26 15.17 -31.74 44.69
C ALA A 26 14.89 -30.38 44.07
N VAL A 27 14.15 -29.52 44.76
CA VAL A 27 13.75 -28.20 44.27
C VAL A 27 14.17 -27.09 45.24
N PRO A 28 15.39 -26.57 45.14
CA PRO A 28 15.90 -25.52 46.04
C PRO A 28 15.05 -24.22 45.99
N LEU A 29 14.35 -23.96 44.88
CA LEU A 29 13.52 -22.78 44.73
C LEU A 29 12.30 -22.76 45.65
N PHE A 30 11.80 -23.91 46.09
CA PHE A 30 10.63 -24.02 46.98
C PHE A 30 10.95 -24.07 48.46
N GLY A 31 12.20 -23.91 48.82
CA GLY A 31 12.66 -23.82 50.21
C GLY A 31 13.67 -24.90 50.61
N PRO A 32 14.33 -24.73 51.76
CA PRO A 32 15.40 -25.63 52.19
C PRO A 32 14.92 -27.05 52.49
N GLU A 33 13.66 -27.25 52.82
CA GLU A 33 13.06 -28.56 53.05
C GLU A 33 12.89 -29.39 51.78
N HIS A 34 12.77 -28.72 50.61
CA HIS A 34 12.67 -29.36 49.30
C HIS A 34 14.01 -29.38 48.54
N ALA A 35 15.04 -28.75 49.07
CA ALA A 35 16.36 -28.67 48.45
C ALA A 35 17.16 -29.98 48.52
N ALA A 36 16.85 -30.84 49.52
CA ALA A 36 17.55 -32.08 49.77
C ALA A 36 16.66 -33.33 49.58
N ASP A 37 15.40 -33.14 49.22
CA ASP A 37 14.42 -34.24 49.04
C ASP A 37 14.36 -34.65 47.58
N GLY A 38 14.72 -35.91 47.29
CA GLY A 38 14.70 -36.47 45.93
C GLY A 38 16.03 -36.43 45.16
N ASP A 39 15.99 -36.92 43.94
CA ASP A 39 17.14 -36.97 43.02
C ASP A 39 17.54 -35.56 42.56
N GLN A 40 18.82 -35.34 42.27
CA GLN A 40 19.27 -34.06 41.71
C GLN A 40 18.70 -33.83 40.33
N PRO A 41 18.30 -32.59 40.02
CA PRO A 41 17.84 -32.25 38.69
C PRO A 41 18.94 -32.52 37.63
N PRO A 42 18.58 -32.94 36.41
CA PRO A 42 19.55 -33.26 35.38
C PRO A 42 20.38 -32.03 34.99
N ALA A 43 21.70 -32.22 34.85
CA ALA A 43 22.63 -31.17 34.44
C ALA A 43 22.32 -30.60 33.05
N GLU A 44 21.71 -31.40 32.19
CA GLU A 44 21.28 -31.03 30.84
C GLU A 44 19.80 -31.36 30.68
N ARG A 45 18.99 -30.32 30.44
CA ARG A 45 17.54 -30.44 30.25
C ARG A 45 17.17 -30.53 28.82
N LEU A 46 16.37 -31.54 28.47
CA LEU A 46 15.76 -31.67 27.13
C LEU A 46 14.36 -31.12 27.19
N TYR A 47 14.12 -30.11 26.40
CA TYR A 47 12.79 -29.50 26.27
C TYR A 47 12.02 -30.17 25.14
N ALA A 48 10.75 -30.48 25.36
CA ALA A 48 9.88 -31.13 24.36
C ALA A 48 9.56 -30.23 23.18
N GLY A 49 9.77 -28.93 23.32
CA GLY A 49 9.56 -27.99 22.24
C GLY A 49 9.87 -26.56 22.67
N PHE A 50 10.04 -25.70 21.71
CA PHE A 50 10.24 -24.27 21.90
C PHE A 50 9.35 -23.46 20.95
N ARG A 51 9.08 -22.22 21.28
CA ARG A 51 8.33 -21.30 20.43
C ARG A 51 9.20 -20.10 20.11
N LEU A 52 9.41 -19.89 18.82
CA LEU A 52 10.14 -18.74 18.30
C LEU A 52 9.18 -17.79 17.57
N TYR A 53 9.48 -16.51 17.68
CA TYR A 53 8.80 -15.48 16.94
C TYR A 53 9.78 -14.87 15.93
N ALA A 54 9.43 -14.90 14.66
CA ALA A 54 10.18 -14.19 13.62
C ALA A 54 9.97 -12.69 13.79
N ARG A 55 10.96 -11.89 13.42
CA ARG A 55 10.89 -10.42 13.46
C ARG A 55 9.90 -9.87 12.44
N SER A 56 9.78 -10.51 11.30
CA SER A 56 8.91 -10.17 10.20
C SER A 56 8.22 -11.43 9.67
N LEU A 57 7.08 -11.29 9.02
CA LEU A 57 6.41 -12.37 8.30
C LEU A 57 7.31 -12.95 7.20
N ASP A 58 8.17 -12.13 6.62
CA ASP A 58 9.11 -12.54 5.57
C ASP A 58 10.21 -13.48 6.08
N ASP A 59 10.53 -13.40 7.38
CA ASP A 59 11.57 -14.21 8.01
C ASP A 59 11.08 -15.60 8.43
N VAL A 60 9.76 -15.86 8.39
CA VAL A 60 9.17 -17.15 8.83
C VAL A 60 9.60 -18.30 7.93
N THR A 61 9.54 -18.14 6.62
CA THR A 61 9.90 -19.19 5.65
C THR A 61 11.40 -19.53 5.70
N PRO A 62 12.34 -18.57 5.68
CA PRO A 62 13.76 -18.84 5.84
C PRO A 62 14.10 -19.50 7.19
N LEU A 63 13.42 -19.08 8.26
CA LEU A 63 13.63 -19.64 9.59
C LEU A 63 13.16 -21.10 9.68
N ARG A 64 12.01 -21.42 9.08
CA ARG A 64 11.52 -22.81 8.93
C ARG A 64 12.55 -23.67 8.20
N ASP A 65 13.02 -23.20 7.05
CA ASP A 65 13.94 -23.96 6.19
C ASP A 65 15.28 -24.20 6.90
N PHE A 66 15.76 -23.25 7.68
CA PHE A 66 16.95 -23.39 8.52
C PHE A 66 16.80 -24.53 9.55
N PHE A 67 15.68 -24.59 10.29
CA PHE A 67 15.46 -25.64 11.27
C PHE A 67 15.22 -27.00 10.62
N GLN A 68 14.53 -27.06 9.49
CA GLN A 68 14.33 -28.29 8.74
C GLN A 68 15.64 -28.89 8.25
N GLN A 69 16.61 -28.06 7.81
CA GLN A 69 17.95 -28.52 7.43
C GLN A 69 18.73 -29.11 8.60
N GLN A 70 18.41 -28.70 9.83
CA GLN A 70 18.99 -29.26 11.06
C GLN A 70 18.21 -30.48 11.59
N GLY A 71 17.23 -30.98 10.87
CA GLY A 71 16.42 -32.15 11.26
C GLY A 71 15.36 -31.85 12.32
N ILE A 72 15.10 -30.57 12.63
CA ILE A 72 14.10 -30.15 13.59
C ILE A 72 12.76 -29.90 12.88
N THR A 73 11.73 -30.66 13.28
CA THR A 73 10.37 -30.45 12.75
C THR A 73 9.75 -29.20 13.37
N VAL A 74 9.45 -28.22 12.55
CA VAL A 74 8.85 -26.96 12.98
C VAL A 74 7.42 -26.87 12.44
N HIS A 75 6.46 -26.60 13.33
CA HIS A 75 5.08 -26.28 12.97
C HIS A 75 4.97 -24.76 12.76
N THR A 76 4.70 -24.33 11.55
CA THR A 76 4.55 -22.93 11.20
C THR A 76 3.32 -22.71 10.33
N GLU A 77 2.77 -21.51 10.36
CA GLU A 77 1.75 -21.05 9.41
C GLU A 77 2.38 -20.50 8.10
N ALA A 78 3.62 -20.92 7.79
CA ALA A 78 4.38 -20.44 6.63
C ALA A 78 3.60 -20.59 5.32
N GLU A 79 2.90 -21.72 5.14
CA GLU A 79 2.09 -21.95 3.93
C GLU A 79 0.93 -20.98 3.80
N ALA A 80 0.25 -20.67 4.92
CA ALA A 80 -0.82 -19.68 4.95
C ALA A 80 -0.27 -18.26 4.68
N ILE A 81 0.89 -17.93 5.23
CA ILE A 81 1.60 -16.66 5.00
C ILE A 81 1.98 -16.55 3.51
N ASP A 82 2.57 -17.58 2.92
CA ASP A 82 2.96 -17.61 1.51
C ASP A 82 1.73 -17.48 0.58
N GLN A 83 0.60 -18.09 0.94
CA GLN A 83 -0.64 -17.96 0.19
C GLN A 83 -1.17 -16.51 0.22
N VAL A 84 -1.21 -15.89 1.40
CA VAL A 84 -1.61 -14.48 1.55
C VAL A 84 -0.67 -13.56 0.76
N ARG A 85 0.63 -13.81 0.81
CA ARG A 85 1.63 -13.04 0.06
C ARG A 85 1.44 -13.14 -1.44
N ARG A 86 1.20 -14.35 -1.98
CA ARG A 86 0.90 -14.56 -3.40
C ARG A 86 -0.36 -13.83 -3.82
N LEU A 87 -1.41 -13.85 -2.98
CA LEU A 87 -2.63 -13.08 -3.23
C LEU A 87 -2.36 -11.57 -3.26
N SER A 88 -1.60 -11.05 -2.29
CA SER A 88 -1.20 -9.63 -2.27
C SER A 88 -0.45 -9.24 -3.54
N THR A 89 0.59 -10.01 -3.93
CA THR A 89 1.35 -9.74 -5.16
C THR A 89 0.47 -9.79 -6.41
N SER A 90 -0.46 -10.73 -6.48
CA SER A 90 -1.41 -10.83 -7.60
C SER A 90 -2.34 -9.62 -7.66
N LEU A 91 -2.82 -9.14 -6.51
CA LEU A 91 -3.63 -7.93 -6.42
C LEU A 91 -2.84 -6.69 -6.84
N ASP A 92 -1.57 -6.57 -6.44
CA ASP A 92 -0.70 -5.46 -6.83
C ASP A 92 -0.52 -5.39 -8.36
N ILE A 93 -0.34 -6.53 -9.02
CA ILE A 93 -0.26 -6.61 -10.48
C ILE A 93 -1.58 -6.17 -11.12
N ILE A 94 -2.72 -6.64 -10.60
CA ILE A 94 -4.04 -6.25 -11.10
C ILE A 94 -4.25 -4.73 -10.95
N PHE A 95 -3.91 -4.17 -9.78
CA PHE A 95 -4.01 -2.73 -9.54
C PHE A 95 -3.09 -1.93 -10.46
N LEU A 96 -1.88 -2.42 -10.72
CA LEU A 96 -0.94 -1.79 -11.65
C LEU A 96 -1.48 -1.80 -13.09
N LEU A 97 -2.08 -2.91 -13.52
CA LEU A 97 -2.70 -3.01 -14.86
C LEU A 97 -3.91 -2.07 -15.00
N ILE A 98 -4.79 -2.05 -14.01
CA ILE A 98 -5.97 -1.15 -13.99
C ILE A 98 -5.51 0.32 -13.96
N GLY A 99 -4.56 0.65 -13.08
CA GLY A 99 -4.00 2.00 -12.97
C GLY A 99 -3.28 2.44 -14.25
N GLY A 100 -2.51 1.54 -14.86
CA GLY A 100 -1.84 1.78 -16.13
C GLY A 100 -2.82 2.03 -17.28
N ALA A 101 -3.85 1.19 -17.40
CA ALA A 101 -4.91 1.38 -18.39
C ALA A 101 -5.68 2.70 -18.18
N ALA A 102 -6.00 3.03 -16.93
CA ALA A 102 -6.65 4.29 -16.58
C ALA A 102 -5.77 5.51 -16.92
N ALA A 103 -4.47 5.45 -16.62
CA ALA A 103 -3.51 6.51 -16.96
C ALA A 103 -3.37 6.69 -18.47
N ALA A 104 -3.32 5.60 -19.25
CA ALA A 104 -3.29 5.64 -20.70
C ALA A 104 -4.58 6.25 -21.27
N GLY A 105 -5.74 5.82 -20.79
CA GLY A 105 -7.05 6.37 -21.18
C GLY A 105 -7.19 7.86 -20.84
N PHE A 106 -6.76 8.25 -19.64
CA PHE A 106 -6.74 9.67 -19.22
C PHE A 106 -5.84 10.50 -20.14
N THR A 107 -4.63 10.03 -20.43
CA THR A 107 -3.67 10.73 -21.30
C THR A 107 -4.22 10.88 -22.70
N ALA A 108 -4.78 9.83 -23.29
CA ALA A 108 -5.41 9.87 -24.61
C ALA A 108 -6.61 10.82 -24.65
N SER A 109 -7.49 10.75 -23.66
CA SER A 109 -8.66 11.62 -23.52
C SER A 109 -8.28 13.10 -23.39
N THR A 110 -7.31 13.40 -22.51
CA THR A 110 -6.82 14.77 -22.29
C THR A 110 -6.16 15.33 -23.55
N THR A 111 -5.32 14.52 -24.21
CA THR A 111 -4.68 14.90 -25.49
C THR A 111 -5.71 15.20 -26.54
N SER A 112 -6.71 14.32 -26.73
CA SER A 112 -7.77 14.49 -27.74
C SER A 112 -8.64 15.70 -27.44
N SER A 113 -9.05 15.88 -26.17
CA SER A 113 -9.86 17.03 -25.73
C SER A 113 -9.12 18.35 -25.93
N THR A 114 -7.84 18.41 -25.58
CA THR A 114 -7.00 19.61 -25.74
C THR A 114 -6.80 19.93 -27.27
N LEU A 115 -6.55 18.90 -28.07
CA LEU A 115 -6.43 19.07 -29.53
C LEU A 115 -7.72 19.62 -30.13
N ALA A 116 -8.87 19.08 -29.73
CA ALA A 116 -10.17 19.57 -30.18
C ALA A 116 -10.44 21.03 -29.73
N ALA A 117 -10.07 21.38 -28.51
CA ALA A 117 -10.20 22.73 -27.98
C ALA A 117 -9.30 23.73 -28.73
N VAL A 118 -8.05 23.34 -29.01
CA VAL A 118 -7.11 24.17 -29.80
C VAL A 118 -7.64 24.36 -31.21
N ARG A 119 -8.09 23.31 -31.91
CA ARG A 119 -8.68 23.42 -33.27
C ARG A 119 -9.88 24.38 -33.33
N ARG A 120 -10.80 24.27 -32.36
CA ARG A 120 -11.96 25.18 -32.30
C ARG A 120 -11.58 26.64 -32.07
N LYS A 121 -10.45 26.90 -31.41
CA LYS A 121 -9.97 28.25 -31.08
C LYS A 121 -8.85 28.74 -32.01
N GLN A 122 -8.51 28.01 -33.08
CA GLN A 122 -7.41 28.37 -34.01
C GLN A 122 -7.53 29.80 -34.56
N ARG A 123 -8.74 30.19 -34.95
CA ARG A 123 -9.03 31.54 -35.44
C ARG A 123 -8.73 32.65 -34.43
N LEU A 124 -9.15 32.42 -33.18
CA LEU A 124 -8.90 33.35 -32.06
C LEU A 124 -7.40 33.40 -31.73
N LEU A 125 -6.73 32.25 -31.69
CA LEU A 125 -5.28 32.16 -31.44
C LEU A 125 -4.48 32.85 -32.54
N GLY A 126 -4.90 32.72 -33.81
CA GLY A 126 -4.31 33.46 -34.96
C GLY A 126 -4.46 34.98 -34.83
N LEU A 127 -5.64 35.47 -34.45
CA LEU A 127 -5.87 36.90 -34.18
C LEU A 127 -5.03 37.44 -33.06
N LEU A 128 -4.91 36.69 -31.93
CA LEU A 128 -4.07 37.09 -30.82
C LEU A 128 -2.59 37.15 -31.20
N ARG A 129 -2.14 36.26 -32.10
CA ARG A 129 -0.77 36.29 -32.64
C ARG A 129 -0.50 37.51 -33.50
N LEU A 130 -1.47 37.94 -34.32
CA LEU A 130 -1.42 39.18 -35.07
C LEU A 130 -1.42 40.41 -34.14
N GLY A 131 -2.05 40.32 -32.98
CA GLY A 131 -1.99 41.32 -31.90
C GLY A 131 -0.67 41.37 -31.12
N GLY A 132 0.33 40.56 -31.48
CA GLY A 132 1.67 40.60 -30.88
C GLY A 132 1.89 39.63 -29.70
N PHE A 133 0.93 38.72 -29.40
CA PHE A 133 1.13 37.72 -28.35
C PHE A 133 2.19 36.70 -28.75
N SER A 134 3.07 36.38 -27.78
CA SER A 134 4.14 35.40 -27.99
C SER A 134 3.58 33.97 -28.06
N THR A 135 4.31 33.07 -28.69
CA THR A 135 3.96 31.65 -28.78
C THR A 135 3.80 31.02 -27.41
N LEU A 136 4.57 31.49 -26.43
CA LEU A 136 4.59 30.98 -25.07
C LEU A 136 3.31 31.36 -24.29
N GLU A 137 2.83 32.57 -24.47
CA GLU A 137 1.57 33.05 -23.89
C GLU A 137 0.36 32.27 -24.46
N LEU A 138 0.39 31.97 -25.75
CA LEU A 138 -0.65 31.17 -26.39
C LEU A 138 -0.65 29.70 -25.90
N LEU A 139 0.53 29.15 -25.58
CA LEU A 139 0.69 27.81 -25.00
C LEU A 139 0.17 27.74 -23.58
N LEU A 140 0.32 28.80 -22.80
CA LEU A 140 -0.02 28.81 -21.38
C LEU A 140 -1.52 28.58 -21.15
N PHE A 141 -2.38 29.08 -22.06
CA PHE A 141 -3.83 28.96 -21.91
C PHE A 141 -4.33 27.51 -21.88
N PRO A 142 -4.03 26.63 -22.86
CA PRO A 142 -4.46 25.23 -22.79
C PRO A 142 -3.76 24.42 -21.70
N LEU A 143 -2.52 24.78 -21.34
CA LEU A 143 -1.83 24.13 -20.23
C LEU A 143 -2.48 24.44 -18.87
N LEU A 144 -2.84 25.71 -18.62
CA LEU A 144 -3.58 26.10 -17.43
C LEU A 144 -4.95 25.44 -17.38
N GLN A 145 -5.65 25.34 -18.52
CA GLN A 145 -6.94 24.65 -18.58
C GLN A 145 -6.79 23.19 -18.23
N ALA A 146 -5.77 22.49 -18.74
CA ALA A 146 -5.50 21.10 -18.43
C ALA A 146 -5.16 20.91 -16.93
N LEU A 147 -4.35 21.82 -16.37
CA LEU A 147 -4.00 21.80 -14.96
C LEU A 147 -5.21 22.00 -14.04
N LEU A 148 -6.06 22.98 -14.35
CA LEU A 148 -7.30 23.22 -13.60
C LEU A 148 -8.21 21.99 -13.64
N THR A 149 -8.37 21.37 -14.81
CA THR A 149 -9.17 20.16 -14.96
C THR A 149 -8.59 19.01 -14.14
N ALA A 150 -7.26 18.85 -14.11
CA ALA A 150 -6.57 17.85 -13.32
C ALA A 150 -6.79 18.05 -11.82
N VAL A 151 -6.64 19.28 -11.33
CA VAL A 151 -6.82 19.61 -9.90
C VAL A 151 -8.28 19.40 -9.48
N LEU A 152 -9.24 19.92 -10.24
CA LEU A 152 -10.67 19.76 -9.94
C LEU A 152 -11.11 18.30 -10.02
N GLY A 153 -10.64 17.56 -11.03
CA GLY A 153 -10.94 16.14 -11.19
C GLY A 153 -10.36 15.29 -10.04
N THR A 154 -9.12 15.57 -9.65
CA THR A 154 -8.50 14.87 -8.51
C THR A 154 -9.20 15.24 -7.20
N GLY A 155 -9.57 16.50 -7.00
CA GLY A 155 -10.33 16.93 -5.82
C GLY A 155 -11.68 16.20 -5.71
N LEU A 156 -12.39 16.09 -6.83
CA LEU A 156 -13.65 15.33 -6.88
C LEU A 156 -13.43 13.84 -6.58
N ALA A 157 -12.40 13.23 -7.17
CA ALA A 157 -12.05 11.82 -6.93
C ALA A 157 -11.71 11.56 -5.46
N LEU A 158 -10.93 12.44 -4.82
CA LEU A 158 -10.62 12.36 -3.37
C LEU A 158 -11.88 12.53 -2.51
N GLY A 159 -12.79 13.40 -2.90
CA GLY A 159 -14.09 13.57 -2.22
C GLY A 159 -14.95 12.30 -2.30
N LEU A 160 -15.06 11.70 -3.49
CA LEU A 160 -15.76 10.42 -3.68
C LEU A 160 -15.09 9.28 -2.90
N TYR A 161 -13.76 9.24 -2.89
CA TYR A 161 -13.02 8.28 -2.08
C TYR A 161 -13.33 8.44 -0.59
N ALA A 162 -13.31 9.67 -0.06
CA ALA A 162 -13.62 9.94 1.35
C ALA A 162 -15.05 9.49 1.71
N ALA A 163 -16.00 9.70 0.82
CA ALA A 163 -17.38 9.22 1.00
C ALA A 163 -17.43 7.68 1.03
N ALA A 164 -16.79 7.02 0.07
CA ALA A 164 -16.69 5.56 0.01
C ALA A 164 -16.00 4.98 1.24
N GLN A 165 -14.88 5.57 1.67
CA GLN A 165 -14.16 5.21 2.89
C GLN A 165 -15.07 5.28 4.11
N GLY A 166 -15.87 6.34 4.24
CA GLY A 166 -16.80 6.49 5.34
C GLY A 166 -17.87 5.39 5.37
N VAL A 167 -18.40 5.02 4.21
CA VAL A 167 -19.38 3.93 4.09
C VAL A 167 -18.76 2.58 4.44
N VAL A 168 -17.59 2.27 3.85
CA VAL A 168 -16.87 1.00 4.11
C VAL A 168 -16.55 0.86 5.60
N ASN A 169 -15.92 1.89 6.19
CA ASN A 169 -15.56 1.82 7.60
C ASN A 169 -16.77 1.67 8.53
N ARG A 170 -17.94 2.28 8.20
CA ARG A 170 -19.18 2.07 8.98
C ARG A 170 -19.73 0.66 8.89
N ILE A 171 -19.69 0.05 7.70
CA ILE A 171 -20.19 -1.31 7.50
C ILE A 171 -19.32 -2.32 8.25
N PHE A 172 -18.01 -2.15 8.25
CA PHE A 172 -17.06 -3.07 8.84
C PHE A 172 -16.74 -2.79 10.32
N ALA A 173 -17.07 -1.60 10.84
CA ALA A 173 -16.88 -1.25 12.26
C ALA A 173 -17.64 -2.18 13.22
N ALA A 174 -18.73 -2.79 12.78
CA ALA A 174 -19.52 -3.72 13.59
C ALA A 174 -18.82 -5.06 13.87
N GLY A 175 -17.75 -5.39 13.14
CA GLY A 175 -17.03 -6.67 13.25
C GLY A 175 -15.56 -6.56 13.75
N LEU A 176 -15.02 -5.35 13.75
CA LEU A 176 -13.64 -5.06 14.15
C LEU A 176 -13.71 -4.11 15.36
N GLY A 177 -12.92 -4.38 16.41
CA GLY A 177 -12.90 -3.50 17.58
C GLY A 177 -12.59 -2.05 17.21
N ASP A 178 -12.96 -1.12 18.08
CA ASP A 178 -13.01 0.35 17.88
C ASP A 178 -11.72 1.05 17.38
N MET A 179 -10.64 0.33 17.15
CA MET A 179 -9.33 0.89 16.76
C MET A 179 -8.84 0.54 15.35
N GLU A 180 -9.53 -0.28 14.58
CA GLU A 180 -9.05 -0.69 13.25
C GLU A 180 -9.90 -0.09 12.12
N HIS A 181 -9.29 0.85 11.39
CA HIS A 181 -9.86 1.37 10.14
C HIS A 181 -9.45 0.45 8.99
N VAL A 182 -10.42 -0.20 8.35
CA VAL A 182 -10.20 -1.10 7.21
C VAL A 182 -9.70 -0.33 5.99
N CYS A 183 -10.18 0.90 5.80
CA CYS A 183 -9.84 1.73 4.67
C CYS A 183 -9.30 3.08 5.17
N ARG A 184 -8.02 3.37 4.88
CA ARG A 184 -7.38 4.63 5.25
C ARG A 184 -6.41 5.07 4.16
N LEU A 185 -6.69 6.21 3.55
CA LEU A 185 -5.74 6.87 2.64
C LEU A 185 -4.81 7.77 3.46
N LEU A 186 -3.51 7.55 3.36
CA LEU A 186 -2.54 8.46 3.95
C LEU A 186 -2.48 9.76 3.13
N PRO A 187 -2.36 10.93 3.77
CA PRO A 187 -2.33 12.21 3.07
C PRO A 187 -1.19 12.32 2.06
N GLU A 188 -0.07 11.68 2.31
CA GLU A 188 1.07 11.58 1.40
C GLU A 188 0.71 10.91 0.07
N HIS A 189 -0.11 9.85 0.08
CA HIS A 189 -0.59 9.21 -1.16
C HIS A 189 -1.52 10.12 -1.97
N ALA A 190 -2.35 10.91 -1.29
CA ALA A 190 -3.22 11.88 -1.96
C ALA A 190 -2.39 12.98 -2.66
N VAL A 191 -1.32 13.47 -2.00
CA VAL A 191 -0.41 14.46 -2.58
C VAL A 191 0.36 13.87 -3.77
N VAL A 192 0.91 12.66 -3.62
CA VAL A 192 1.63 11.97 -4.71
C VAL A 192 0.71 11.78 -5.92
N THR A 193 -0.54 11.35 -5.69
CA THR A 193 -1.52 11.17 -6.76
C THR A 193 -1.83 12.50 -7.46
N LEU A 194 -2.05 13.57 -6.71
CA LEU A 194 -2.29 14.90 -7.27
C LEU A 194 -1.13 15.36 -8.17
N VAL A 195 0.10 15.24 -7.67
CA VAL A 195 1.31 15.61 -8.43
C VAL A 195 1.43 14.77 -9.71
N LEU A 196 1.23 13.45 -9.60
CA LEU A 196 1.30 12.55 -10.75
C LEU A 196 0.25 12.88 -11.81
N VAL A 197 -1.00 13.12 -11.42
CA VAL A 197 -2.08 13.49 -12.34
C VAL A 197 -1.82 14.85 -13.00
N CYS A 198 -1.31 15.84 -12.25
CA CYS A 198 -0.92 17.13 -12.79
C CYS A 198 0.20 17.00 -13.84
N LEU A 199 1.23 16.20 -13.55
CA LEU A 199 2.33 15.94 -14.49
C LEU A 199 1.84 15.25 -15.76
N LEU A 200 1.02 14.19 -15.63
CA LEU A 200 0.42 13.49 -16.77
C LEU A 200 -0.46 14.43 -17.60
N SER A 201 -1.25 15.29 -16.96
CA SER A 201 -2.10 16.27 -17.63
C SER A 201 -1.30 17.29 -18.43
N LEU A 202 -0.21 17.81 -17.84
CA LEU A 202 0.69 18.75 -18.52
C LEU A 202 1.38 18.09 -19.71
N LEU A 203 1.89 16.86 -19.56
CA LEU A 203 2.51 16.11 -20.65
C LEU A 203 1.51 15.82 -21.78
N ALA A 204 0.29 15.40 -21.43
CA ALA A 204 -0.77 15.12 -22.41
C ALA A 204 -1.21 16.37 -23.19
N ALA A 205 -1.23 17.54 -22.53
CA ALA A 205 -1.63 18.80 -23.14
C ALA A 205 -0.48 19.47 -23.94
N LEU A 206 0.78 19.11 -23.69
CA LEU A 206 1.95 19.78 -24.28
C LEU A 206 1.98 19.63 -25.81
N LEU A 207 1.85 18.40 -26.32
CA LEU A 207 1.90 18.12 -27.75
C LEU A 207 0.82 18.87 -28.57
N PRO A 208 -0.48 18.80 -28.21
CA PRO A 208 -1.52 19.53 -28.94
C PRO A 208 -1.38 21.04 -28.80
N SER A 209 -0.91 21.53 -27.63
CA SER A 209 -0.68 22.96 -27.42
C SER A 209 0.45 23.51 -28.29
N LEU A 210 1.55 22.77 -28.43
CA LEU A 210 2.66 23.12 -29.33
C LEU A 210 2.22 23.16 -30.81
N ARG A 211 1.40 22.20 -31.22
CA ARG A 211 0.83 22.20 -32.60
C ARG A 211 -0.06 23.40 -32.82
N GLY A 212 -0.92 23.74 -31.88
CA GLY A 212 -1.81 24.90 -31.99
C GLY A 212 -1.08 26.23 -31.99
N ALA A 213 -0.01 26.37 -31.21
CA ALA A 213 0.78 27.61 -31.19
C ALA A 213 1.67 27.81 -32.41
N ARG A 214 1.97 26.76 -33.19
CA ARG A 214 2.77 26.81 -34.42
C ARG A 214 1.94 26.99 -35.71
N THR A 215 0.60 27.04 -35.62
CA THR A 215 -0.24 27.26 -36.80
C THR A 215 0.07 28.62 -37.44
N GLU A 216 0.39 28.62 -38.70
CA GLU A 216 0.73 29.85 -39.43
C GLU A 216 -0.51 30.73 -39.66
N PRO A 217 -0.43 32.05 -39.44
CA PRO A 217 -1.56 32.98 -39.68
C PRO A 217 -2.06 32.97 -41.14
N SER A 218 -1.20 32.58 -42.07
CA SER A 218 -1.50 32.49 -43.51
C SER A 218 -2.57 31.44 -43.87
N GLU A 219 -2.64 30.33 -43.10
CA GLU A 219 -3.68 29.30 -43.32
C GLU A 219 -5.06 29.77 -42.85
N VAL A 220 -5.13 30.64 -41.84
CA VAL A 220 -6.40 31.17 -41.30
C VAL A 220 -7.04 32.17 -42.24
N ILE A 221 -6.25 32.89 -43.06
CA ILE A 221 -6.73 33.90 -44.02
C ILE A 221 -7.17 33.23 -45.33
N ARG A 222 -6.67 32.06 -45.67
CA ARG A 222 -6.95 31.35 -46.91
C ARG A 222 -8.28 30.57 -46.92
N GLU A 223 -8.89 30.38 -45.77
CA GLU A 223 -10.20 29.73 -45.60
C GLU A 223 -11.38 30.73 -45.51
N ILE A 224 -11.13 32.02 -45.82
CA ILE A 224 -12.15 33.03 -46.01
C ILE A 224 -12.40 33.22 -47.52
#